data_369fa08c37c2a9d74edf8920d79abc43
#
_entry.id   369fa08c37c2a9d74edf8920d79abc43
#
_cell.length_a   1.000
_cell.length_b   1.000
_cell.length_c   1.000
_cell.angle_alpha   90.00
_cell.angle_beta   90.00
_cell.angle_gamma   90.00
#
_symmetry.space_group_name_H-M   'P 1'
#
loop_
_entity.id
_entity.type
_entity.pdbx_description
1 polymer ?
#
loop_
_entity_poly.entity_id
_entity_poly.type
_entity_poly.pdbx_seq_one_letter_code
_entity_poly.pdbx_strand_id
1 'polypeptide(L)'
;MSHSNPFAFLVLTSVFLAGCGVGESDFELTASQKVQVAERTAPVGSVMMAGQVSMVDTGSSETNVQKVVLSAGSEHIVKMLNSGDGGNMIFEPAVIKVSKGDTIHFKAVDMAHNSATIEGMIPAGASAWASALSQDVSITLDAEGVYVYQCDPHAMMAMVGVIQVGEAVNMSEIKASAEQYKSNFMMNA
;
A
#
# COMPACT_ATOMS: atom_id res chain seq x y z
N MET A 1 -13.24 -6.05 61.11
CA MET A 1 -13.34 -4.59 61.27
C MET A 1 -13.72 -4.04 59.90
N SER A 2 -14.95 -3.58 59.85
CA SER A 2 -15.67 -3.12 58.67
C SER A 2 -15.35 -1.65 58.43
N HIS A 3 -15.05 -1.25 57.20
CA HIS A 3 -15.23 0.14 56.77
C HIS A 3 -15.87 0.17 55.39
N SER A 4 -17.16 0.36 55.41
CA SER A 4 -17.98 0.79 54.30
C SER A 4 -17.72 2.27 54.03
N ASN A 5 -17.62 2.66 52.79
CA ASN A 5 -17.69 4.06 52.38
C ASN A 5 -18.70 4.20 51.21
N PRO A 6 -19.78 4.97 51.43
CA PRO A 6 -20.75 5.26 50.38
C PRO A 6 -20.48 6.67 49.83
N PHE A 7 -20.33 6.83 48.52
CA PHE A 7 -20.49 8.12 47.85
C PHE A 7 -21.51 7.99 46.73
N ALA A 8 -22.61 8.45 47.06
CA ALA A 8 -23.56 9.45 46.59
C ALA A 8 -23.58 9.72 45.07
N PHE A 9 -24.76 9.38 44.57
CA PHE A 9 -25.33 9.82 43.29
C PHE A 9 -25.44 11.34 43.23
N LEU A 10 -25.01 11.92 42.10
CA LEU A 10 -25.50 13.24 41.69
C LEU A 10 -26.02 13.11 40.24
N VAL A 11 -27.33 13.07 40.16
CA VAL A 11 -28.11 13.23 38.92
C VAL A 11 -28.18 14.73 38.64
N LEU A 12 -27.68 15.17 37.51
CA LEU A 12 -27.99 16.50 36.98
C LEU A 12 -28.72 16.32 35.64
N THR A 13 -30.02 16.46 35.72
CA THR A 13 -30.94 16.71 34.60
C THR A 13 -30.80 18.16 34.17
N SER A 14 -30.45 18.39 32.90
CA SER A 14 -30.67 19.68 32.25
C SER A 14 -31.38 19.46 30.95
N VAL A 15 -32.63 19.84 30.96
CA VAL A 15 -33.52 20.04 29.80
C VAL A 15 -33.21 21.42 29.24
N PHE A 16 -32.95 21.54 27.95
CA PHE A 16 -33.15 22.77 27.17
C PHE A 16 -33.50 22.45 25.74
N LEU A 17 -34.68 22.72 25.47
CA LEU A 17 -35.44 23.46 24.43
C LEU A 17 -34.81 23.64 23.03
N ALA A 18 -35.69 23.31 22.13
CA ALA A 18 -35.85 23.57 20.72
C ALA A 18 -35.27 24.89 20.19
N GLY A 19 -34.69 24.80 19.01
CA GLY A 19 -34.40 25.90 18.12
C GLY A 19 -34.42 25.40 16.68
N CYS A 20 -35.56 25.60 15.99
CA CYS A 20 -35.67 25.50 14.55
C CYS A 20 -34.82 26.57 13.89
N GLY A 21 -34.06 26.18 12.91
CA GLY A 21 -33.36 27.06 11.99
C GLY A 21 -33.14 26.33 10.68
N VAL A 22 -34.11 26.42 9.80
CA VAL A 22 -34.02 26.10 8.37
C VAL A 22 -33.11 27.11 7.71
N GLY A 23 -32.05 26.64 7.10
CA GLY A 23 -31.19 27.40 6.21
C GLY A 23 -30.87 26.53 5.00
N GLU A 24 -31.79 26.55 4.04
CA GLU A 24 -31.51 26.14 2.67
C GLU A 24 -30.51 27.12 2.09
N SER A 25 -29.34 26.65 1.74
CA SER A 25 -28.43 27.34 0.84
C SER A 25 -28.33 26.52 -0.44
N ASP A 26 -29.12 26.92 -1.43
CA ASP A 26 -29.00 26.54 -2.82
C ASP A 26 -27.58 26.81 -3.31
N PHE A 27 -26.83 25.75 -3.59
CA PHE A 27 -25.57 25.86 -4.32
C PHE A 27 -25.85 25.61 -5.80
N GLU A 28 -26.05 26.72 -6.51
CA GLU A 28 -26.26 26.76 -7.94
C GLU A 28 -24.98 26.34 -8.66
N LEU A 29 -25.06 25.24 -9.42
CA LEU A 29 -24.02 24.78 -10.35
C LEU A 29 -24.02 25.66 -11.58
N THR A 30 -23.09 26.59 -11.68
CA THR A 30 -22.80 27.27 -12.95
C THR A 30 -21.99 26.36 -13.85
N ALA A 31 -22.63 25.87 -14.89
CA ALA A 31 -22.03 25.27 -16.06
C ALA A 31 -21.27 26.33 -16.84
N SER A 32 -20.00 26.24 -17.03
CA SER A 32 -19.27 26.55 -18.26
C SER A 32 -17.76 26.51 -18.07
N GLN A 33 -17.14 25.44 -18.52
CA GLN A 33 -15.80 25.55 -19.15
C GLN A 33 -15.68 24.45 -20.21
N LYS A 34 -15.97 24.85 -21.44
CA LYS A 34 -15.62 24.15 -22.67
C LYS A 34 -14.08 24.08 -22.76
N VAL A 35 -13.51 22.90 -22.69
CA VAL A 35 -12.12 22.66 -23.10
C VAL A 35 -12.13 22.47 -24.61
N GLN A 36 -11.49 23.41 -25.31
CA GLN A 36 -11.22 23.33 -26.74
C GLN A 36 -10.11 22.31 -26.97
N VAL A 37 -10.42 21.26 -27.71
CA VAL A 37 -9.45 20.36 -28.31
C VAL A 37 -8.84 21.05 -29.52
N ALA A 38 -7.57 21.42 -29.42
CA ALA A 38 -6.79 21.91 -30.57
C ALA A 38 -6.16 20.69 -31.28
N GLU A 39 -6.74 20.38 -32.42
CA GLU A 39 -6.21 19.48 -33.43
C GLU A 39 -4.97 20.13 -34.07
N ARG A 40 -3.80 19.50 -33.92
CA ARG A 40 -2.60 19.86 -34.67
C ARG A 40 -2.22 18.70 -35.58
N THR A 41 -2.61 18.84 -36.83
CA THR A 41 -2.10 18.12 -37.99
C THR A 41 -0.60 18.42 -38.18
N ALA A 42 0.22 17.36 -38.27
CA ALA A 42 1.62 17.44 -38.66
C ALA A 42 1.79 17.08 -40.15
N PRO A 43 2.65 17.73 -40.87
CA PRO A 43 2.99 17.31 -42.23
C PRO A 43 4.12 16.28 -42.26
N VAL A 44 3.95 15.32 -43.13
CA VAL A 44 4.89 14.29 -43.51
C VAL A 44 6.07 14.90 -44.29
N GLY A 45 7.29 14.61 -43.85
CA GLY A 45 8.50 14.92 -44.60
C GLY A 45 9.44 13.73 -44.58
N SER A 46 9.46 13.01 -45.72
CA SER A 46 10.44 11.96 -46.00
C SER A 46 11.84 12.53 -46.23
N VAL A 47 12.86 12.00 -45.54
CA VAL A 47 14.24 11.98 -46.05
C VAL A 47 14.89 10.64 -45.71
N MET A 48 15.16 9.86 -46.75
CA MET A 48 16.08 8.73 -46.70
C MET A 48 17.52 9.23 -46.59
N MET A 49 18.31 8.67 -45.69
CA MET A 49 19.74 8.46 -45.93
C MET A 49 20.21 7.24 -45.14
N ALA A 50 20.77 6.33 -45.92
CA ALA A 50 21.45 5.12 -45.49
C ALA A 50 22.76 5.48 -44.78
N GLY A 51 22.96 4.87 -43.61
CA GLY A 51 24.23 4.85 -42.91
C GLY A 51 24.31 3.57 -42.09
N GLN A 52 25.03 2.59 -42.65
CA GLN A 52 25.41 1.36 -41.93
C GLN A 52 26.35 1.77 -40.79
N VAL A 53 25.97 1.44 -39.55
CA VAL A 53 26.90 1.43 -38.42
C VAL A 53 26.82 0.05 -37.77
N SER A 54 27.96 -0.59 -37.72
CA SER A 54 28.26 -1.90 -37.19
C SER A 54 27.62 -2.14 -35.81
N MET A 55 27.04 -3.29 -35.67
CA MET A 55 26.65 -3.89 -34.41
C MET A 55 27.90 -4.20 -33.60
N VAL A 56 28.05 -3.52 -32.47
CA VAL A 56 28.81 -4.01 -31.33
C VAL A 56 27.78 -4.51 -30.35
N ASP A 57 27.56 -5.80 -30.35
CA ASP A 57 26.78 -6.51 -29.33
C ASP A 57 27.59 -6.48 -28.05
N THR A 58 27.31 -5.48 -27.20
CA THR A 58 27.74 -5.49 -25.81
C THR A 58 26.54 -5.99 -25.02
N GLY A 59 26.53 -7.28 -24.73
CA GLY A 59 25.54 -7.96 -23.90
C GLY A 59 25.47 -7.31 -22.50
N SER A 60 24.70 -6.26 -22.41
CA SER A 60 24.23 -5.68 -21.18
C SER A 60 22.96 -6.48 -20.82
N SER A 61 23.09 -7.34 -19.84
CA SER A 61 21.95 -7.94 -19.16
C SER A 61 21.13 -6.80 -18.56
N GLU A 62 20.20 -6.27 -19.35
CA GLU A 62 19.19 -5.35 -18.82
C GLU A 62 18.31 -6.15 -17.87
N THR A 63 18.64 -6.08 -16.57
CA THR A 63 17.69 -6.42 -15.52
C THR A 63 16.48 -5.52 -15.75
N ASN A 64 15.38 -6.12 -16.19
CA ASN A 64 14.09 -5.44 -16.37
C ASN A 64 13.60 -4.95 -15.01
N VAL A 65 14.10 -3.77 -14.58
CA VAL A 65 13.67 -3.13 -13.35
C VAL A 65 12.29 -2.57 -13.59
N GLN A 66 11.29 -3.33 -13.22
CA GLN A 66 9.90 -2.92 -13.31
C GLN A 66 9.67 -1.79 -12.29
N LYS A 67 9.50 -0.56 -12.80
CA LYS A 67 9.22 0.60 -11.95
C LYS A 67 7.79 0.49 -11.41
N VAL A 68 7.66 0.32 -10.11
CA VAL A 68 6.36 0.34 -9.42
C VAL A 68 5.83 1.77 -9.42
N VAL A 69 4.63 1.95 -9.96
CA VAL A 69 3.95 3.25 -10.04
C VAL A 69 3.27 3.56 -8.71
N LEU A 70 3.27 4.84 -8.31
CA LEU A 70 2.54 5.30 -7.12
C LEU A 70 1.05 5.01 -7.28
N SER A 71 0.46 4.35 -6.29
CA SER A 71 -0.97 4.09 -6.24
C SER A 71 -1.76 5.38 -5.99
N ALA A 72 -2.93 5.49 -6.60
CA ALA A 72 -3.79 6.67 -6.45
C ALA A 72 -4.59 6.60 -5.16
N GLY A 73 -4.82 7.75 -4.53
CA GLY A 73 -5.60 7.86 -3.30
C GLY A 73 -4.75 7.65 -2.04
N SER A 74 -5.40 7.67 -0.88
CA SER A 74 -4.79 7.50 0.45
C SER A 74 -5.23 6.20 1.16
N GLU A 75 -6.14 5.45 0.56
CA GLU A 75 -6.68 4.19 1.06
C GLU A 75 -6.41 3.11 0.03
N HIS A 76 -5.70 2.05 0.40
CA HIS A 76 -5.26 1.01 -0.51
C HIS A 76 -5.66 -0.36 0.03
N ILE A 77 -6.04 -1.28 -0.86
CA ILE A 77 -6.46 -2.63 -0.51
C ILE A 77 -5.38 -3.62 -0.94
N VAL A 78 -4.99 -4.50 -0.02
CA VAL A 78 -4.16 -5.67 -0.28
C VAL A 78 -4.96 -6.90 0.16
N LYS A 79 -5.26 -7.78 -0.77
CA LYS A 79 -5.99 -9.03 -0.51
C LYS A 79 -5.03 -10.14 -0.08
N MET A 80 -5.46 -10.99 0.82
CA MET A 80 -4.79 -12.21 1.23
C MET A 80 -5.51 -13.39 0.59
N LEU A 81 -4.84 -14.12 -0.30
CA LEU A 81 -5.45 -15.09 -1.20
C LEU A 81 -4.73 -16.45 -1.18
N ASN A 82 -5.51 -17.53 -1.26
CA ASN A 82 -4.99 -18.86 -1.52
C ASN A 82 -4.42 -18.98 -2.94
N SER A 83 -5.03 -18.30 -3.92
CA SER A 83 -4.56 -18.25 -5.30
C SER A 83 -5.05 -17.00 -6.03
N GLY A 84 -4.30 -16.53 -6.99
CA GLY A 84 -4.60 -15.38 -7.84
C GLY A 84 -3.66 -15.35 -9.04
N ASP A 85 -3.61 -14.22 -9.75
CA ASP A 85 -2.80 -14.07 -10.97
C ASP A 85 -1.29 -14.24 -10.70
N GLY A 86 -0.82 -13.93 -9.50
CA GLY A 86 0.58 -14.07 -9.09
C GLY A 86 0.99 -15.47 -8.63
N GLY A 87 0.07 -16.42 -8.52
CA GLY A 87 0.35 -17.78 -8.04
C GLY A 87 -0.52 -18.21 -6.86
N ASN A 88 0.05 -19.06 -5.99
CA ASN A 88 -0.62 -19.57 -4.79
C ASN A 88 -0.03 -18.93 -3.53
N MET A 89 -0.87 -18.79 -2.51
CA MET A 89 -0.52 -18.16 -1.22
C MET A 89 0.11 -16.78 -1.45
N ILE A 90 -0.71 -15.82 -1.84
CA ILE A 90 -0.24 -14.50 -2.28
C ILE A 90 -0.96 -13.35 -1.59
N PHE A 91 -0.26 -12.22 -1.52
CA PHE A 91 -0.86 -10.89 -1.36
C PHE A 91 -1.13 -10.29 -2.73
N GLU A 92 -2.28 -9.64 -2.91
CA GLU A 92 -2.64 -9.00 -4.19
C GLU A 92 -3.11 -7.55 -3.96
N PRO A 93 -2.37 -6.54 -4.46
CA PRO A 93 -1.07 -6.66 -5.12
C PRO A 93 0.05 -7.07 -4.15
N ALA A 94 1.07 -7.82 -4.62
CA ALA A 94 2.22 -8.20 -3.81
C ALA A 94 3.20 -7.04 -3.57
N VAL A 95 3.24 -6.07 -4.49
CA VAL A 95 4.08 -4.87 -4.39
C VAL A 95 3.22 -3.65 -4.64
N ILE A 96 3.30 -2.67 -3.74
CA ILE A 96 2.57 -1.41 -3.86
C ILE A 96 3.46 -0.23 -3.44
N LYS A 97 3.32 0.90 -4.14
CA LYS A 97 3.96 2.16 -3.75
C LYS A 97 2.89 3.17 -3.34
N VAL A 98 3.05 3.77 -2.17
CA VAL A 98 2.08 4.66 -1.53
C VAL A 98 2.76 5.91 -0.97
N SER A 99 1.97 6.89 -0.54
CA SER A 99 2.47 8.09 0.11
C SER A 99 2.54 7.90 1.63
N LYS A 100 3.36 8.72 2.27
CA LYS A 100 3.38 8.79 3.73
C LYS A 100 2.03 9.26 4.27
N GLY A 101 1.51 8.55 5.26
CA GLY A 101 0.20 8.79 5.87
C GLY A 101 -0.93 8.01 5.24
N ASP A 102 -0.68 7.28 4.14
CA ASP A 102 -1.68 6.41 3.53
C ASP A 102 -1.97 5.20 4.41
N THR A 103 -3.16 4.64 4.25
CA THR A 103 -3.63 3.45 4.97
C THR A 103 -3.73 2.25 4.04
N ILE A 104 -3.17 1.14 4.48
CA ILE A 104 -3.28 -0.16 3.79
C ILE A 104 -4.33 -1.01 4.53
N HIS A 105 -5.35 -1.45 3.82
CA HIS A 105 -6.35 -2.40 4.28
C HIS A 105 -6.00 -3.80 3.79
N PHE A 106 -5.47 -4.62 4.66
CA PHE A 106 -5.29 -6.04 4.38
C PHE A 106 -6.63 -6.76 4.54
N LYS A 107 -7.10 -7.38 3.48
CA LYS A 107 -8.38 -8.10 3.44
C LYS A 107 -8.15 -9.60 3.46
N ALA A 108 -8.64 -10.27 4.49
CA ALA A 108 -8.65 -11.73 4.61
C ALA A 108 -9.77 -12.31 3.72
N VAL A 109 -9.55 -12.30 2.39
CA VAL A 109 -10.51 -12.84 1.42
C VAL A 109 -10.61 -14.36 1.59
N ASP A 110 -9.46 -15.02 1.74
CA ASP A 110 -9.39 -16.43 2.09
C ASP A 110 -8.97 -16.62 3.56
N MET A 111 -9.32 -17.79 4.11
CA MET A 111 -9.04 -18.14 5.50
C MET A 111 -7.55 -18.51 5.71
N ALA A 112 -7.13 -18.49 6.97
CA ALA A 112 -5.81 -18.91 7.44
C ALA A 112 -4.63 -18.00 6.99
N HIS A 113 -4.91 -16.78 6.61
CA HIS A 113 -3.89 -15.76 6.32
C HIS A 113 -3.85 -14.69 7.40
N ASN A 114 -2.67 -14.09 7.54
CA ASN A 114 -2.45 -12.87 8.28
C ASN A 114 -1.46 -11.96 7.54
N SER A 115 -1.26 -10.74 8.04
CA SER A 115 -0.20 -9.84 7.62
C SER A 115 0.64 -9.48 8.83
N ALA A 116 1.95 -9.75 8.76
CA ALA A 116 2.90 -9.41 9.80
C ALA A 116 4.18 -8.85 9.19
N THR A 117 4.76 -7.81 9.79
CA THR A 117 6.07 -7.30 9.38
C THR A 117 7.18 -8.29 9.72
N ILE A 118 8.20 -8.33 8.87
CA ILE A 118 9.42 -9.12 9.13
C ILE A 118 10.39 -8.26 9.93
N GLU A 119 10.93 -8.83 11.02
CA GLU A 119 11.91 -8.15 11.88
C GLU A 119 13.13 -7.68 11.08
N GLY A 120 13.53 -6.42 11.27
CA GLY A 120 14.65 -5.81 10.55
C GLY A 120 14.36 -5.44 9.09
N MET A 121 13.12 -5.63 8.61
CA MET A 121 12.74 -5.34 7.23
C MET A 121 11.65 -4.26 7.14
N ILE A 122 11.69 -3.29 8.04
CA ILE A 122 10.88 -2.07 8.02
C ILE A 122 11.77 -0.84 8.25
N PRO A 123 11.35 0.37 7.89
CA PRO A 123 12.14 1.58 8.12
C PRO A 123 12.40 1.81 9.61
N ALA A 124 13.54 2.43 9.92
CA ALA A 124 13.87 2.83 11.29
C ALA A 124 12.79 3.77 11.85
N GLY A 125 12.31 3.47 13.05
CA GLY A 125 11.25 4.23 13.74
C GLY A 125 9.83 3.93 13.27
N ALA A 126 9.64 3.06 12.28
CA ALA A 126 8.33 2.57 11.90
C ALA A 126 7.78 1.58 12.93
N SER A 127 6.46 1.54 13.07
CA SER A 127 5.77 0.56 13.91
C SER A 127 5.63 -0.77 13.19
N ALA A 128 6.02 -1.86 13.85
CA ALA A 128 5.73 -3.21 13.39
C ALA A 128 4.26 -3.57 13.65
N TRP A 129 3.70 -4.48 12.83
CA TRP A 129 2.37 -5.03 13.04
C TRP A 129 2.34 -6.55 12.86
N ALA A 130 1.35 -7.18 13.47
CA ALA A 130 0.98 -8.57 13.21
C ALA A 130 -0.54 -8.69 13.42
N SER A 131 -1.27 -9.06 12.37
CA SER A 131 -2.71 -9.26 12.47
C SER A 131 -3.04 -10.67 12.97
N ALA A 132 -4.26 -10.84 13.48
CA ALA A 132 -4.80 -12.16 13.75
C ALA A 132 -5.11 -12.90 12.44
N LEU A 133 -5.12 -14.23 12.49
CA LEU A 133 -5.45 -15.08 11.34
C LEU A 133 -6.91 -14.85 10.89
N SER A 134 -7.11 -14.82 9.59
CA SER A 134 -8.43 -14.70 8.95
C SER A 134 -9.19 -13.43 9.33
N GLN A 135 -8.47 -12.37 9.69
CA GLN A 135 -9.06 -11.08 10.04
C GLN A 135 -8.48 -9.95 9.18
N ASP A 136 -9.35 -9.03 8.84
CA ASP A 136 -8.95 -7.77 8.20
C ASP A 136 -8.16 -6.93 9.19
N VAL A 137 -7.16 -6.21 8.67
CA VAL A 137 -6.40 -5.23 9.45
C VAL A 137 -6.11 -3.99 8.61
N SER A 138 -6.11 -2.83 9.23
CA SER A 138 -5.77 -1.55 8.58
C SER A 138 -4.56 -0.94 9.27
N ILE A 139 -3.55 -0.56 8.48
CA ILE A 139 -2.28 -0.02 8.95
C ILE A 139 -2.03 1.32 8.25
N THR A 140 -1.89 2.38 9.02
CA THR A 140 -1.46 3.68 8.50
C THR A 140 0.08 3.77 8.57
N LEU A 141 0.70 4.12 7.44
CA LEU A 141 2.15 4.12 7.26
C LEU A 141 2.69 5.54 7.36
N ASP A 142 3.32 5.88 8.47
CA ASP A 142 3.81 7.23 8.82
C ASP A 142 5.32 7.43 8.67
N ALA A 143 6.06 6.41 8.30
CA ALA A 143 7.50 6.47 8.03
C ALA A 143 7.79 6.14 6.57
N GLU A 144 8.67 6.93 5.92
CA GLU A 144 9.13 6.65 4.58
C GLU A 144 10.10 5.47 4.56
N GLY A 145 10.07 4.71 3.46
CA GLY A 145 10.95 3.58 3.24
C GLY A 145 10.21 2.36 2.71
N VAL A 146 10.90 1.23 2.74
CA VAL A 146 10.40 -0.07 2.28
C VAL A 146 10.05 -0.93 3.49
N TYR A 147 8.82 -1.45 3.47
CA TYR A 147 8.31 -2.43 4.44
C TYR A 147 8.17 -3.76 3.74
N VAL A 148 8.73 -4.81 4.33
CA VAL A 148 8.50 -6.19 3.90
C VAL A 148 7.67 -6.90 4.96
N TYR A 149 6.63 -7.57 4.53
CA TYR A 149 5.69 -8.29 5.39
C TYR A 149 5.40 -9.67 4.82
N GLN A 150 4.90 -10.55 5.65
CA GLN A 150 4.63 -11.95 5.32
C GLN A 150 3.29 -12.40 5.86
N CYS A 151 2.84 -13.55 5.38
CA CYS A 151 1.84 -14.37 6.05
C CYS A 151 2.57 -15.41 6.89
N ASP A 152 2.42 -15.38 8.22
CA ASP A 152 3.18 -16.26 9.11
C ASP A 152 3.00 -17.76 8.81
N PRO A 153 1.76 -18.29 8.61
CA PRO A 153 1.59 -19.70 8.26
C PRO A 153 2.19 -20.11 6.91
N HIS A 154 2.31 -19.15 5.97
CA HIS A 154 2.73 -19.41 4.60
C HIS A 154 4.06 -18.77 4.22
N ALA A 155 4.85 -18.35 5.23
CA ALA A 155 6.17 -17.75 5.02
C ALA A 155 7.12 -18.66 4.22
N MET A 156 7.13 -19.96 4.53
CA MET A 156 7.94 -20.96 3.80
C MET A 156 7.50 -21.13 2.32
N MET A 157 6.30 -20.72 1.99
CA MET A 157 5.76 -20.72 0.62
C MET A 157 6.02 -19.40 -0.11
N ALA A 158 6.84 -18.53 0.47
CA ALA A 158 7.15 -17.20 -0.01
C ALA A 158 5.90 -16.28 -0.13
N MET A 159 4.90 -16.45 0.75
CA MET A 159 3.80 -15.50 0.84
C MET A 159 4.28 -14.23 1.52
N VAL A 160 4.87 -13.35 0.73
CA VAL A 160 5.46 -12.07 1.16
C VAL A 160 4.94 -10.94 0.32
N GLY A 161 4.94 -9.72 0.87
CA GLY A 161 4.59 -8.52 0.16
C GLY A 161 5.53 -7.36 0.51
N VAL A 162 5.53 -6.34 -0.35
CA VAL A 162 6.39 -5.17 -0.22
C VAL A 162 5.56 -3.90 -0.38
N ILE A 163 5.71 -2.98 0.56
CA ILE A 163 5.16 -1.64 0.46
C ILE A 163 6.31 -0.64 0.43
N GLN A 164 6.38 0.19 -0.60
CA GLN A 164 7.25 1.35 -0.62
C GLN A 164 6.44 2.59 -0.26
N VAL A 165 6.82 3.26 0.83
CA VAL A 165 6.23 4.53 1.28
C VAL A 165 7.17 5.66 0.89
N GLY A 166 6.73 6.57 0.03
CA GLY A 166 7.56 7.67 -0.44
C GLY A 166 8.90 7.21 -1.03
N GLU A 167 10.01 7.69 -0.48
CA GLU A 167 11.36 7.32 -0.88
C GLU A 167 11.83 6.03 -0.18
N ALA A 168 12.56 5.19 -0.90
CA ALA A 168 13.05 3.89 -0.40
C ALA A 168 14.35 4.05 0.41
N VAL A 169 14.28 4.78 1.51
CA VAL A 169 15.46 5.22 2.30
C VAL A 169 16.27 4.09 2.93
N ASN A 170 15.67 2.91 3.14
CA ASN A 170 16.28 1.72 3.74
C ASN A 170 16.50 0.58 2.72
N MET A 171 16.57 0.88 1.41
CA MET A 171 16.66 -0.15 0.38
C MET A 171 17.93 -1.02 0.47
N SER A 172 19.04 -0.45 0.93
CA SER A 172 20.29 -1.20 1.12
C SER A 172 20.16 -2.28 2.18
N GLU A 173 19.56 -1.93 3.30
CA GLU A 173 19.28 -2.83 4.43
C GLU A 173 18.29 -3.92 4.04
N ILE A 174 17.22 -3.52 3.33
CA ILE A 174 16.23 -4.49 2.81
C ILE A 174 16.87 -5.50 1.88
N LYS A 175 17.72 -5.08 0.95
CA LYS A 175 18.39 -6.01 0.03
C LYS A 175 19.28 -6.99 0.77
N ALA A 176 20.05 -6.53 1.74
CA ALA A 176 20.92 -7.39 2.54
C ALA A 176 20.12 -8.43 3.34
N SER A 177 19.04 -7.99 3.99
CA SER A 177 18.15 -8.87 4.76
C SER A 177 17.39 -9.85 3.88
N ALA A 178 16.95 -9.42 2.69
CA ALA A 178 16.20 -10.25 1.75
C ALA A 178 17.03 -11.43 1.23
N GLU A 179 18.32 -11.24 0.96
CA GLU A 179 19.19 -12.34 0.53
C GLU A 179 19.30 -13.44 1.61
N GLN A 180 19.36 -13.06 2.87
CA GLN A 180 19.34 -14.00 3.97
C GLN A 180 17.96 -14.64 4.16
N TYR A 181 16.90 -13.85 4.04
CA TYR A 181 15.52 -14.29 4.25
C TYR A 181 15.05 -15.30 3.19
N LYS A 182 15.48 -15.17 1.94
CA LYS A 182 15.19 -16.12 0.85
C LYS A 182 15.56 -17.56 1.19
N SER A 183 16.58 -17.78 2.01
CA SER A 183 16.99 -19.13 2.39
C SER A 183 15.93 -19.90 3.19
N ASN A 184 14.93 -19.19 3.73
CA ASN A 184 13.81 -19.79 4.46
C ASN A 184 12.69 -20.31 3.54
N PHE A 185 12.72 -19.95 2.26
CA PHE A 185 11.68 -20.38 1.32
C PHE A 185 11.92 -21.81 0.85
N MET A 186 10.88 -22.63 0.94
CA MET A 186 10.90 -24.01 0.47
C MET A 186 10.17 -24.19 -0.86
N MET A 187 9.30 -23.23 -1.20
CA MET A 187 8.50 -23.22 -2.43
C MET A 187 8.45 -21.77 -2.95
N ASN A 188 8.32 -21.63 -4.27
CA ASN A 188 8.23 -20.32 -4.98
C ASN A 188 9.47 -19.41 -4.83
N ALA A 189 10.65 -20.00 -4.55
CA ALA A 189 11.91 -19.27 -4.44
C ALA A 189 12.62 -19.10 -5.80
#